data_4d5622c1a04e6e2bbefb3b7a505a1e5d
#
_entry.id   4d5622c1a04e6e2bbefb3b7a505a1e5d
#
_cell.length_a   1.000
_cell.length_b   1.000
_cell.length_c   1.000
_cell.angle_alpha   90.00
_cell.angle_beta   90.00
_cell.angle_gamma   90.00
#
_symmetry.space_group_name_H-M   'P 1'
#
loop_
_entity.id
_entity.type
_entity.pdbx_description
1 polymer ?
#
loop_
_entity_poly.entity_id
_entity_poly.type
_entity_poly.pdbx_seq_one_letter_code
_entity_poly.pdbx_strand_id
1 'polypeptide(L)'
;MRQTLLVTVVPSLAAVLTLGAALAQGPEEPERIDYLTFAQGAVPLSVGGEGATMGASFEHAVKSIDGNPGGFVVVTKGKGTDQTATEFVYELPALTTFDRFAVPEVLETPSPSQTFTRVVEVYGSAIGPDAGYELLASATLATHAGKGEVTELAPAGAMPVKWVKLRLVGGIDLPNGQGFLEFSEIIGNGTQEPAPLMDGFTGVWKQGSNVIQLSQESAVVSGCYYPNGDLNGTVTGTILRATGIDRSDGTESLFILSVAPEGGLRGVLSANGAPFRLLATPVAPAGTDPGCGAVEVKLGCGSVIHGINFDYDSAVIRADAEPVLAALHDGLSGDGSASIVIEGHTSSEGSDAYNQSLSERRAQSVVDDLARRGIDGVRLRAAGVGETRPIASNGDENGRAMNRRVEVVCS
;
A
#
# COMPACT_ATOMS: atom_id res chain seq x y z
N MET A 1 7.12 -65.68 69.47
CA MET A 1 7.45 -65.72 68.08
C MET A 1 6.30 -65.09 67.23
N ARG A 2 6.43 -63.84 66.89
CA ARG A 2 5.49 -63.14 66.01
C ARG A 2 6.30 -62.60 64.85
N GLN A 3 6.09 -63.12 63.63
CA GLN A 3 6.69 -62.63 62.40
C GLN A 3 5.87 -61.40 61.96
N THR A 4 6.60 -60.34 61.74
CA THR A 4 6.05 -59.08 61.20
C THR A 4 6.31 -59.08 59.70
N LEU A 5 5.24 -59.05 58.89
CA LEU A 5 5.31 -58.95 57.43
C LEU A 5 5.49 -57.45 57.09
N LEU A 6 6.58 -57.14 56.43
CA LEU A 6 6.82 -55.80 55.81
C LEU A 6 6.14 -55.78 54.44
N VAL A 7 5.16 -54.89 54.26
CA VAL A 7 4.55 -54.60 52.95
C VAL A 7 5.25 -53.38 52.38
N THR A 8 6.00 -53.57 51.32
CA THR A 8 6.59 -52.48 50.53
C THR A 8 5.56 -51.93 49.55
N VAL A 9 5.18 -50.68 49.73
CA VAL A 9 4.31 -49.92 48.82
C VAL A 9 5.21 -49.22 47.77
N VAL A 10 5.07 -49.60 46.53
CA VAL A 10 5.71 -48.92 45.38
C VAL A 10 4.79 -47.78 44.92
N PRO A 11 5.23 -46.53 44.87
CA PRO A 11 4.39 -45.47 44.32
C PRO A 11 4.42 -45.54 42.77
N SER A 12 3.25 -45.75 42.16
CA SER A 12 3.06 -45.63 40.71
C SER A 12 3.13 -44.16 40.34
N LEU A 13 4.13 -43.82 39.51
CA LEU A 13 4.26 -42.50 38.90
C LEU A 13 3.21 -42.42 37.76
N ALA A 14 2.10 -41.71 38.00
CA ALA A 14 1.14 -41.35 36.96
C ALA A 14 1.74 -40.20 36.16
N ALA A 15 2.17 -40.49 34.91
CA ALA A 15 2.53 -39.48 33.95
C ALA A 15 1.25 -38.75 33.52
N VAL A 16 1.13 -37.49 33.93
CA VAL A 16 0.11 -36.57 33.42
C VAL A 16 0.59 -36.11 32.07
N LEU A 17 0.07 -36.72 30.99
CA LEU A 17 0.14 -36.18 29.65
C LEU A 17 -0.75 -34.94 29.62
N THR A 18 -0.17 -33.75 29.73
CA THR A 18 -0.81 -32.52 29.33
C THR A 18 -0.88 -32.53 27.78
N LEU A 19 -2.02 -32.92 27.21
CA LEU A 19 -2.37 -32.53 25.86
C LEU A 19 -2.45 -31.01 25.86
N GLY A 20 -1.43 -30.36 25.36
CA GLY A 20 -1.52 -28.98 24.92
C GLY A 20 -2.57 -28.95 23.81
N ALA A 21 -3.76 -28.42 24.13
CA ALA A 21 -4.70 -28.03 23.10
C ALA A 21 -4.01 -26.94 22.28
N ALA A 22 -3.50 -27.31 21.10
CA ALA A 22 -3.28 -26.34 20.06
C ALA A 22 -4.64 -25.67 19.85
N LEU A 23 -4.76 -24.42 20.28
CA LEU A 23 -5.87 -23.59 19.88
C LEU A 23 -5.84 -23.62 18.35
N ALA A 24 -6.83 -24.26 17.75
CA ALA A 24 -7.07 -24.16 16.33
C ALA A 24 -7.25 -22.65 16.09
N GLN A 25 -6.23 -22.04 15.45
CA GLN A 25 -6.39 -20.71 14.86
C GLN A 25 -7.60 -20.85 13.93
N GLY A 26 -8.62 -20.04 14.16
CA GLY A 26 -9.74 -19.95 13.24
C GLY A 26 -9.20 -19.67 11.82
N PRO A 27 -9.98 -19.87 10.79
CA PRO A 27 -9.54 -19.53 9.44
C PRO A 27 -9.05 -18.07 9.49
N GLU A 28 -7.74 -17.88 9.26
CA GLU A 28 -7.17 -16.55 9.17
C GLU A 28 -7.92 -15.83 8.05
N GLU A 29 -8.48 -14.66 8.37
CA GLU A 29 -9.12 -13.85 7.34
C GLU A 29 -8.06 -13.47 6.31
N PRO A 30 -8.34 -13.66 5.02
CA PRO A 30 -7.43 -13.28 3.96
C PRO A 30 -7.17 -11.76 4.00
N GLU A 31 -6.01 -11.34 3.51
CA GLU A 31 -5.59 -9.94 3.42
C GLU A 31 -6.67 -9.07 2.75
N ARG A 32 -7.25 -8.12 3.48
CA ARG A 32 -8.15 -7.12 2.93
C ARG A 32 -7.37 -5.98 2.32
N ILE A 33 -7.64 -5.64 1.06
CA ILE A 33 -7.01 -4.49 0.41
C ILE A 33 -7.57 -3.20 1.01
N ASP A 34 -6.67 -2.32 1.45
CA ASP A 34 -7.00 -0.96 1.85
C ASP A 34 -6.97 -0.04 0.62
N TYR A 35 -8.12 0.24 0.04
CA TYR A 35 -8.25 1.10 -1.13
C TYR A 35 -8.10 2.60 -0.82
N LEU A 36 -8.06 2.97 0.45
CA LEU A 36 -7.86 4.35 0.87
C LEU A 36 -6.39 4.63 1.20
N THR A 37 -5.46 3.95 0.54
CA THR A 37 -4.04 4.22 0.67
C THR A 37 -3.45 4.82 -0.59
N PHE A 38 -2.37 5.59 -0.42
CA PHE A 38 -1.60 6.12 -1.53
C PHE A 38 -1.06 4.99 -2.42
N ALA A 39 -0.64 3.88 -1.82
CA ALA A 39 -0.15 2.72 -2.56
C ALA A 39 -1.21 2.08 -3.49
N GLN A 40 -2.50 2.27 -3.20
CA GLN A 40 -3.61 1.81 -4.06
C GLN A 40 -4.18 2.92 -4.95
N GLY A 41 -3.57 4.08 -4.95
CA GLY A 41 -3.90 5.18 -5.86
C GLY A 41 -4.83 6.24 -5.30
N ALA A 42 -5.13 6.22 -4.00
CA ALA A 42 -5.79 7.35 -3.35
C ALA A 42 -4.83 8.53 -3.27
N VAL A 43 -5.17 9.66 -3.88
CA VAL A 43 -4.31 10.85 -3.91
C VAL A 43 -5.00 12.03 -3.24
N PRO A 44 -4.32 12.76 -2.34
CA PRO A 44 -4.88 13.96 -1.74
C PRO A 44 -5.10 15.05 -2.80
N LEU A 45 -6.27 15.70 -2.76
CA LEU A 45 -6.62 16.84 -3.62
C LEU A 45 -6.60 18.16 -2.86
N SER A 46 -7.19 18.20 -1.68
CA SER A 46 -7.31 19.44 -0.92
C SER A 46 -7.26 19.23 0.59
N VAL A 47 -6.92 20.29 1.29
CA VAL A 47 -6.96 20.43 2.75
C VAL A 47 -7.92 21.55 3.08
N GLY A 48 -8.91 21.28 3.91
CA GLY A 48 -10.00 22.19 4.25
C GLY A 48 -10.29 22.27 5.75
N GLY A 49 -11.41 22.86 6.07
CA GLY A 49 -11.81 23.13 7.45
C GLY A 49 -10.95 24.19 8.12
N GLU A 50 -11.19 24.42 9.40
CA GLU A 50 -10.40 25.36 10.20
C GLU A 50 -8.95 24.90 10.35
N GLY A 51 -8.72 23.57 10.34
CA GLY A 51 -7.39 22.96 10.40
C GLY A 51 -6.45 23.43 9.28
N ALA A 52 -6.96 23.73 8.09
CA ALA A 52 -6.17 24.25 6.98
C ALA A 52 -5.53 25.60 7.33
N THR A 53 -6.25 26.46 8.04
CA THR A 53 -5.73 27.76 8.49
C THR A 53 -4.83 27.66 9.72
N MET A 54 -4.86 26.50 10.39
CA MET A 54 -4.13 26.24 11.62
C MET A 54 -2.84 25.41 11.40
N GLY A 55 -2.50 25.07 10.16
CA GLY A 55 -1.25 24.40 9.82
C GLY A 55 -1.39 22.97 9.31
N ALA A 56 -2.61 22.47 9.13
CA ALA A 56 -2.81 21.24 8.37
C ALA A 56 -2.34 21.44 6.93
N SER A 57 -1.66 20.44 6.39
CA SER A 57 -0.99 20.53 5.10
C SER A 57 -1.25 19.29 4.25
N PHE A 58 -0.87 19.37 3.00
CA PHE A 58 -0.89 18.25 2.08
C PHE A 58 -0.08 17.04 2.62
N GLU A 59 1.05 17.30 3.30
CA GLU A 59 1.85 16.23 3.91
C GLU A 59 1.06 15.45 4.97
N HIS A 60 0.24 16.13 5.77
CA HIS A 60 -0.62 15.48 6.76
C HIS A 60 -1.72 14.64 6.08
N ALA A 61 -2.28 15.13 4.96
CA ALA A 61 -3.23 14.36 4.18
C ALA A 61 -2.61 13.08 3.60
N VAL A 62 -1.36 13.11 3.12
CA VAL A 62 -0.66 11.90 2.66
C VAL A 62 -0.42 10.94 3.82
N LYS A 63 0.04 11.45 4.97
CA LYS A 63 0.35 10.61 6.15
C LYS A 63 -0.87 9.90 6.72
N SER A 64 -2.08 10.41 6.50
CA SER A 64 -3.29 9.75 6.95
C SER A 64 -3.79 8.63 6.03
N ILE A 65 -3.08 8.39 4.91
CA ILE A 65 -3.33 7.32 3.95
C ILE A 65 -2.03 6.66 3.45
N ASP A 66 -0.92 6.78 4.18
CA ASP A 66 0.38 6.26 3.73
C ASP A 66 0.62 4.79 4.11
N GLY A 67 -0.36 4.15 4.73
CA GLY A 67 -0.29 2.77 5.15
C GLY A 67 0.57 2.55 6.39
N ASN A 68 0.98 3.63 7.05
CA ASN A 68 1.79 3.59 8.27
C ASN A 68 0.94 4.04 9.47
N PRO A 69 0.61 3.15 10.41
CA PRO A 69 -0.22 3.50 11.57
C PRO A 69 0.48 4.40 12.59
N GLY A 70 1.68 4.90 12.29
CA GLY A 70 2.36 5.89 13.10
C GLY A 70 1.66 7.24 13.07
N GLY A 71 1.23 7.73 14.21
CA GLY A 71 0.50 9.00 14.31
C GLY A 71 1.27 10.20 13.76
N PHE A 72 0.55 11.22 13.34
CA PHE A 72 1.09 12.53 13.00
C PHE A 72 0.44 13.61 13.86
N VAL A 73 1.14 14.74 14.00
CA VAL A 73 0.66 15.87 14.80
C VAL A 73 0.53 17.10 13.92
N VAL A 74 -0.65 17.71 13.94
CA VAL A 74 -0.89 19.02 13.34
C VAL A 74 -0.89 20.06 14.44
N VAL A 75 0.09 20.97 14.43
CA VAL A 75 0.14 22.08 15.37
C VAL A 75 -0.78 23.19 14.87
N THR A 76 -1.82 23.48 15.63
CA THR A 76 -2.72 24.59 15.35
C THR A 76 -2.15 25.91 15.90
N LYS A 77 -2.22 26.96 15.12
CA LYS A 77 -1.76 28.31 15.52
C LYS A 77 -2.85 29.18 16.16
N GLY A 78 -3.94 28.61 16.57
CA GLY A 78 -5.06 29.32 17.15
C GLY A 78 -5.67 28.57 18.32
N LYS A 79 -6.69 29.13 18.94
CA LYS A 79 -7.50 28.42 19.90
C LYS A 79 -8.41 27.46 19.14
N GLY A 80 -7.90 26.23 18.87
CA GLY A 80 -8.75 25.14 18.48
C GLY A 80 -9.73 24.81 19.60
N THR A 81 -10.90 24.34 19.26
CA THR A 81 -11.91 23.85 20.20
C THR A 81 -12.16 22.37 19.93
N ASP A 82 -12.91 21.72 20.78
CA ASP A 82 -13.41 20.36 20.56
C ASP A 82 -14.29 20.22 19.30
N GLN A 83 -14.64 21.34 18.65
CA GLN A 83 -15.42 21.41 17.40
C GLN A 83 -14.56 21.76 16.19
N THR A 84 -13.28 22.09 16.37
CA THR A 84 -12.39 22.39 15.24
C THR A 84 -12.28 21.20 14.31
N ALA A 85 -12.54 21.42 13.03
CA ALA A 85 -12.49 20.37 12.02
C ALA A 85 -11.32 20.57 11.06
N THR A 86 -10.63 19.47 10.74
CA THR A 86 -9.67 19.37 9.64
C THR A 86 -10.27 18.45 8.60
N GLU A 87 -10.26 18.87 7.34
CA GLU A 87 -10.83 18.10 6.24
C GLU A 87 -9.74 17.78 5.21
N PHE A 88 -9.63 16.51 4.83
CA PHE A 88 -8.80 16.05 3.71
C PHE A 88 -9.69 15.46 2.65
N VAL A 89 -9.50 15.86 1.40
CA VAL A 89 -10.21 15.28 0.25
C VAL A 89 -9.25 14.48 -0.59
N TYR A 90 -9.65 13.25 -0.90
CA TYR A 90 -8.88 12.31 -1.71
C TYR A 90 -9.65 11.96 -2.98
N GLU A 91 -8.92 11.78 -4.07
CA GLU A 91 -9.42 11.13 -5.28
C GLU A 91 -8.95 9.69 -5.34
N LEU A 92 -9.87 8.78 -5.63
CA LEU A 92 -9.58 7.36 -5.87
C LEU A 92 -9.34 7.11 -7.37
N PRO A 93 -8.57 6.09 -7.75
CA PRO A 93 -8.29 5.80 -9.16
C PRO A 93 -9.54 5.36 -9.94
N ALA A 94 -10.50 4.72 -9.26
CA ALA A 94 -11.76 4.26 -9.84
C ALA A 94 -12.89 4.31 -8.80
N LEU A 95 -14.12 4.05 -9.22
CA LEU A 95 -15.25 3.90 -8.31
C LEU A 95 -14.97 2.78 -7.31
N THR A 96 -15.10 3.10 -6.04
CA THR A 96 -14.82 2.21 -4.93
C THR A 96 -16.03 2.15 -4.01
N THR A 97 -16.44 0.94 -3.63
CA THR A 97 -17.47 0.72 -2.62
C THR A 97 -16.80 0.19 -1.37
N PHE A 98 -16.85 0.97 -0.31
CA PHE A 98 -16.26 0.57 0.98
C PHE A 98 -17.27 -0.22 1.79
N ASP A 99 -16.81 -1.29 2.44
CA ASP A 99 -17.59 -2.11 3.37
C ASP A 99 -17.08 -2.00 4.82
N ARG A 100 -15.90 -1.41 5.01
CA ARG A 100 -15.29 -1.22 6.32
C ARG A 100 -14.41 0.02 6.34
N PHE A 101 -14.48 0.76 7.45
CA PHE A 101 -13.50 1.78 7.82
C PHE A 101 -12.98 1.54 9.23
N ALA A 102 -11.68 1.76 9.42
CA ALA A 102 -11.04 1.63 10.72
C ALA A 102 -9.95 2.67 10.90
N VAL A 103 -9.69 3.03 12.15
CA VAL A 103 -8.57 3.89 12.55
C VAL A 103 -7.65 3.08 13.44
N PRO A 104 -6.41 2.82 13.01
CA PRO A 104 -5.42 2.18 13.85
C PRO A 104 -5.07 3.07 15.04
N GLU A 105 -4.61 2.44 16.07
CA GLU A 105 -4.28 3.05 17.33
C GLU A 105 -3.17 4.09 17.23
N VAL A 106 -3.42 5.27 17.80
CA VAL A 106 -2.37 6.13 18.34
C VAL A 106 -2.24 5.80 19.82
N LEU A 107 -1.06 5.35 20.26
CA LEU A 107 -0.78 5.08 21.67
C LEU A 107 -0.95 6.35 22.50
N GLU A 108 -2.09 6.50 23.15
CA GLU A 108 -2.33 7.62 24.04
C GLU A 108 -1.61 7.39 25.36
N THR A 109 -0.51 8.07 25.56
CA THR A 109 0.02 8.21 26.93
C THR A 109 -0.94 9.12 27.70
N PRO A 110 -1.39 8.74 28.91
CA PRO A 110 -2.29 9.55 29.69
C PRO A 110 -1.60 10.85 30.12
N SER A 111 -1.68 11.85 29.26
CA SER A 111 -1.24 13.21 29.54
C SER A 111 -2.42 14.14 29.30
N PRO A 112 -2.82 14.96 30.27
CA PRO A 112 -3.89 15.93 30.09
C PRO A 112 -3.54 17.05 29.08
N SER A 113 -2.32 17.05 28.56
CA SER A 113 -1.81 18.01 27.59
C SER A 113 -1.81 17.49 26.15
N GLN A 114 -2.21 16.24 25.89
CA GLN A 114 -2.24 15.68 24.55
C GLN A 114 -3.64 15.77 23.94
N THR A 115 -3.66 16.11 22.70
CA THR A 115 -4.88 16.43 21.96
C THR A 115 -5.03 15.51 20.78
N PHE A 116 -5.88 14.53 20.95
CA PHE A 116 -6.18 13.58 19.88
C PHE A 116 -7.45 14.00 19.16
N THR A 117 -7.53 13.67 17.88
CA THR A 117 -8.80 13.64 17.16
C THR A 117 -9.80 12.81 17.94
N ARG A 118 -11.02 13.32 18.14
CA ARG A 118 -12.07 12.60 18.87
C ARG A 118 -13.15 12.04 17.95
N VAL A 119 -13.53 12.77 16.92
CA VAL A 119 -14.56 12.32 15.98
C VAL A 119 -13.94 12.20 14.61
N VAL A 120 -14.15 11.07 13.96
CA VAL A 120 -13.78 10.80 12.59
C VAL A 120 -15.05 10.55 11.79
N GLU A 121 -15.20 11.28 10.71
CA GLU A 121 -16.28 11.12 9.76
C GLU A 121 -15.71 10.93 8.36
N VAL A 122 -16.19 9.90 7.66
CA VAL A 122 -15.83 9.61 6.29
C VAL A 122 -17.02 9.84 5.39
N TYR A 123 -16.88 10.75 4.44
CA TYR A 123 -17.88 11.06 3.43
C TYR A 123 -17.38 10.60 2.06
N GLY A 124 -18.30 10.20 1.21
CA GLY A 124 -18.01 9.81 -0.16
C GLY A 124 -18.86 10.56 -1.18
N SER A 125 -18.30 10.78 -2.37
CA SER A 125 -18.99 11.38 -3.51
C SER A 125 -18.66 10.63 -4.81
N ALA A 126 -19.67 10.45 -5.66
CA ALA A 126 -19.51 10.01 -7.04
C ALA A 126 -19.65 11.16 -8.06
N ILE A 127 -19.92 12.39 -7.58
CA ILE A 127 -20.27 13.55 -8.43
C ILE A 127 -19.06 14.45 -8.69
N GLY A 128 -18.28 14.74 -7.65
CA GLY A 128 -17.11 15.61 -7.76
C GLY A 128 -16.41 15.85 -6.43
N PRO A 129 -15.22 16.47 -6.46
CA PRO A 129 -14.43 16.72 -5.26
C PRO A 129 -15.04 17.77 -4.33
N ASP A 130 -15.93 18.61 -4.85
CA ASP A 130 -16.50 19.74 -4.10
C ASP A 130 -18.01 19.58 -3.81
N ALA A 131 -18.64 18.48 -4.25
CA ALA A 131 -20.08 18.30 -4.16
C ALA A 131 -20.51 16.83 -4.01
N GLY A 132 -21.75 16.62 -3.58
CA GLY A 132 -22.39 15.29 -3.55
C GLY A 132 -21.90 14.36 -2.47
N TYR A 133 -21.33 14.88 -1.40
CA TYR A 133 -20.84 14.07 -0.29
C TYR A 133 -21.97 13.54 0.58
N GLU A 134 -21.97 12.24 0.80
CA GLU A 134 -22.83 11.53 1.74
C GLU A 134 -21.97 10.87 2.82
N LEU A 135 -22.46 10.78 4.05
CA LEU A 135 -21.76 10.14 5.16
C LEU A 135 -21.70 8.61 4.91
N LEU A 136 -20.49 8.07 4.87
CA LEU A 136 -20.26 6.64 4.72
C LEU A 136 -20.05 5.94 6.07
N ALA A 137 -19.28 6.57 6.96
CA ALA A 137 -19.00 6.01 8.29
C ALA A 137 -18.57 7.11 9.26
N SER A 138 -18.72 6.84 10.56
CA SER A 138 -18.24 7.73 11.62
C SER A 138 -17.92 6.96 12.90
N ALA A 139 -17.01 7.52 13.70
CA ALA A 139 -16.73 7.04 15.05
C ALA A 139 -16.32 8.19 15.97
N THR A 140 -16.56 7.99 17.27
CA THR A 140 -15.79 8.66 18.32
C THR A 140 -14.62 7.74 18.68
N LEU A 141 -13.40 8.20 18.47
CA LEU A 141 -12.22 7.37 18.69
C LEU A 141 -12.10 6.97 20.16
N ALA A 142 -11.84 5.71 20.37
CA ALA A 142 -11.52 5.16 21.68
C ALA A 142 -10.11 5.60 22.11
N THR A 143 -9.87 5.58 23.43
CA THR A 143 -8.53 5.69 23.98
C THR A 143 -7.93 4.30 24.02
N HIS A 144 -6.83 4.11 23.34
CA HIS A 144 -6.15 2.84 23.25
C HIS A 144 -4.90 2.81 24.13
N ALA A 145 -4.60 1.66 24.72
CA ALA A 145 -3.44 1.44 25.59
C ALA A 145 -2.54 0.30 25.09
N GLY A 146 -2.99 -0.44 24.08
CA GLY A 146 -2.30 -1.60 23.52
C GLY A 146 -1.96 -1.47 22.04
N LYS A 147 -0.79 -1.90 21.62
CA LYS A 147 -0.39 -1.89 20.22
C LYS A 147 -1.25 -2.84 19.38
N GLY A 148 -1.72 -2.38 18.24
CA GLY A 148 -2.51 -3.17 17.30
C GLY A 148 -4.03 -3.11 17.52
N GLU A 149 -4.49 -2.31 18.50
CA GLU A 149 -5.92 -2.02 18.66
C GLU A 149 -6.37 -1.05 17.55
N VAL A 150 -7.61 -1.15 17.14
CA VAL A 150 -8.22 -0.28 16.14
C VAL A 150 -9.60 0.17 16.57
N THR A 151 -10.02 1.36 16.15
CA THR A 151 -11.41 1.80 16.27
C THR A 151 -12.12 1.55 14.95
N GLU A 152 -13.12 0.68 14.94
CA GLU A 152 -14.02 0.47 13.80
C GLU A 152 -15.01 1.63 13.70
N LEU A 153 -15.20 2.15 12.49
CA LEU A 153 -16.20 3.18 12.23
C LEU A 153 -17.56 2.54 11.98
N ALA A 154 -18.60 3.06 12.63
CA ALA A 154 -19.96 2.59 12.38
C ALA A 154 -20.39 3.00 10.96
N PRO A 155 -20.83 2.03 10.12
CA PRO A 155 -21.29 2.33 8.77
C PRO A 155 -22.57 3.17 8.81
N ALA A 156 -22.65 4.17 7.96
CA ALA A 156 -23.84 5.02 7.78
C ALA A 156 -24.47 4.84 6.39
N GLY A 157 -23.67 4.39 5.40
CA GLY A 157 -24.11 4.13 4.05
C GLY A 157 -23.05 3.36 3.26
N ALA A 158 -23.48 2.77 2.13
CA ALA A 158 -22.58 2.15 1.17
C ALA A 158 -23.02 2.59 -0.23
N MET A 159 -22.11 3.26 -0.94
CA MET A 159 -22.31 3.68 -2.32
C MET A 159 -20.96 3.69 -3.05
N PRO A 160 -20.92 3.48 -4.36
CA PRO A 160 -19.71 3.67 -5.14
C PRO A 160 -19.29 5.15 -5.09
N VAL A 161 -18.04 5.42 -4.74
CA VAL A 161 -17.50 6.78 -4.63
C VAL A 161 -16.19 6.91 -5.41
N LYS A 162 -15.94 8.10 -5.95
CA LYS A 162 -14.69 8.47 -6.61
C LYS A 162 -13.87 9.42 -5.73
N TRP A 163 -14.54 10.18 -4.87
CA TRP A 163 -13.91 11.11 -3.95
C TRP A 163 -14.30 10.78 -2.51
N VAL A 164 -13.31 10.83 -1.63
CA VAL A 164 -13.48 10.61 -0.19
C VAL A 164 -13.07 11.86 0.54
N LYS A 165 -13.92 12.31 1.47
CA LYS A 165 -13.60 13.38 2.41
C LYS A 165 -13.47 12.77 3.80
N LEU A 166 -12.28 12.86 4.37
CA LEU A 166 -11.99 12.55 5.76
C LEU A 166 -12.12 13.82 6.59
N ARG A 167 -13.02 13.84 7.56
CA ARG A 167 -13.23 14.96 8.48
C ARG A 167 -12.86 14.54 9.89
N LEU A 168 -11.86 15.22 10.43
CA LEU A 168 -11.28 14.97 11.76
C LEU A 168 -11.71 16.11 12.68
N VAL A 169 -12.42 15.80 13.77
CA VAL A 169 -12.99 16.79 14.69
C VAL A 169 -12.44 16.58 16.09
N GLY A 170 -12.16 17.67 16.73
CA GLY A 170 -11.69 17.72 18.10
C GLY A 170 -10.23 18.11 18.20
N GLY A 171 -9.86 18.35 19.41
CA GLY A 171 -8.57 18.85 19.84
C GLY A 171 -8.77 19.50 21.21
N ILE A 172 -7.80 19.43 22.10
CA ILE A 172 -7.86 20.10 23.42
C ILE A 172 -6.92 21.28 23.39
N ASP A 173 -7.39 22.44 23.84
CA ASP A 173 -6.53 23.61 24.03
C ASP A 173 -5.45 23.32 25.07
N LEU A 174 -4.20 23.51 24.68
CA LEU A 174 -3.12 23.53 25.65
C LEU A 174 -3.15 24.82 26.46
N PRO A 175 -2.63 24.82 27.71
CA PRO A 175 -2.62 26.00 28.57
C PRO A 175 -1.92 27.23 27.99
N ASN A 176 -1.09 27.05 26.98
CA ASN A 176 -0.39 28.13 26.27
C ASN A 176 -1.12 28.62 25.01
N GLY A 177 -2.34 28.16 24.77
CA GLY A 177 -3.14 28.54 23.58
C GLY A 177 -2.74 27.86 22.28
N GLN A 178 -1.91 26.81 22.36
CA GLN A 178 -1.59 25.96 21.21
C GLN A 178 -2.43 24.69 21.28
N GLY A 179 -3.10 24.36 20.20
CA GLY A 179 -3.81 23.12 20.04
C GLY A 179 -3.02 22.16 19.13
N PHE A 180 -3.11 20.87 19.39
CA PHE A 180 -2.57 19.82 18.54
C PHE A 180 -3.72 18.93 18.08
N LEU A 181 -3.69 18.57 16.82
CA LEU A 181 -4.50 17.49 16.27
C LEU A 181 -3.56 16.29 16.04
N GLU A 182 -3.82 15.19 16.70
CA GLU A 182 -3.08 13.95 16.50
C GLU A 182 -4.01 12.91 15.86
N PHE A 183 -3.53 12.29 14.80
CA PHE A 183 -4.28 11.29 14.05
C PHE A 183 -3.30 10.33 13.37
N SER A 184 -3.61 9.05 13.34
CA SER A 184 -2.77 8.03 12.69
C SER A 184 -3.10 7.91 11.21
N GLU A 185 -4.07 7.12 10.90
CA GLU A 185 -4.42 6.70 9.56
C GLU A 185 -5.91 6.37 9.46
N ILE A 186 -6.46 6.39 8.27
CA ILE A 186 -7.78 5.85 7.96
C ILE A 186 -7.65 4.66 7.02
N ILE A 187 -8.12 3.51 7.43
CA ILE A 187 -8.19 2.30 6.61
C ILE A 187 -9.57 2.24 5.96
N GLY A 188 -9.63 1.97 4.65
CA GLY A 188 -10.86 1.78 3.89
C GLY A 188 -10.82 0.51 3.05
N ASN A 189 -11.47 -0.56 3.54
CA ASN A 189 -11.57 -1.82 2.81
C ASN A 189 -12.86 -1.90 1.99
N GLY A 190 -12.86 -2.69 0.91
CA GLY A 190 -14.02 -2.83 0.05
C GLY A 190 -13.73 -3.45 -1.30
N THR A 191 -14.42 -2.96 -2.31
CA THR A 191 -14.23 -3.35 -3.71
C THR A 191 -14.02 -2.11 -4.59
N GLN A 192 -13.14 -2.20 -5.58
CA GLN A 192 -12.85 -1.13 -6.50
C GLN A 192 -13.02 -1.61 -7.95
N GLU A 193 -13.67 -0.80 -8.77
CA GLU A 193 -13.74 -1.06 -10.20
C GLU A 193 -12.34 -1.01 -10.84
N PRO A 194 -12.11 -1.70 -11.98
CA PRO A 194 -10.85 -1.57 -12.71
C PRO A 194 -10.57 -0.11 -13.08
N ALA A 195 -9.39 0.38 -12.73
CA ALA A 195 -8.99 1.74 -13.02
C ALA A 195 -8.47 1.86 -14.46
N PRO A 196 -8.84 2.91 -15.21
CA PRO A 196 -8.25 3.16 -16.51
C PRO A 196 -6.75 3.45 -16.38
N LEU A 197 -5.97 2.97 -17.34
CA LEU A 197 -4.54 3.24 -17.39
C LEU A 197 -4.31 4.75 -17.58
N MET A 198 -3.53 5.35 -16.70
CA MET A 198 -3.08 6.73 -16.82
C MET A 198 -1.92 6.83 -17.80
N ASP A 199 -1.99 7.79 -18.71
CA ASP A 199 -0.89 8.19 -19.59
C ASP A 199 -0.37 9.57 -19.12
N GLY A 200 0.80 9.63 -18.51
CA GLY A 200 1.31 10.89 -17.95
C GLY A 200 2.72 10.79 -17.38
N PHE A 201 3.31 9.61 -17.40
CA PHE A 201 4.66 9.40 -16.89
C PHE A 201 5.77 9.60 -17.94
N THR A 202 5.52 10.42 -18.96
CA THR A 202 6.58 10.83 -19.90
C THR A 202 6.98 12.27 -19.62
N GLY A 203 8.24 12.49 -19.23
CA GLY A 203 8.74 13.83 -18.92
C GLY A 203 10.02 13.86 -18.13
N VAL A 204 10.38 15.06 -17.72
CA VAL A 204 11.53 15.35 -16.85
C VAL A 204 11.04 16.14 -15.64
N TRP A 205 11.44 15.73 -14.47
CA TRP A 205 11.11 16.37 -13.20
C TRP A 205 12.39 16.69 -12.44
N LYS A 206 12.43 17.84 -11.75
CA LYS A 206 13.64 18.29 -11.06
C LYS A 206 13.34 19.02 -9.77
N GLN A 207 14.01 18.58 -8.71
CA GLN A 207 14.03 19.27 -7.43
C GLN A 207 15.47 19.35 -6.89
N GLY A 208 16.04 20.56 -6.90
CA GLY A 208 17.45 20.75 -6.55
C GLY A 208 18.38 20.03 -7.55
N SER A 209 19.22 19.14 -7.03
CA SER A 209 20.07 18.25 -7.84
C SER A 209 19.38 16.98 -8.31
N ASN A 210 18.23 16.64 -7.73
CA ASN A 210 17.52 15.40 -8.07
C ASN A 210 16.76 15.61 -9.38
N VAL A 211 17.03 14.78 -10.36
CA VAL A 211 16.34 14.74 -11.66
C VAL A 211 15.78 13.34 -11.87
N ILE A 212 14.55 13.28 -12.34
CA ILE A 212 13.90 12.03 -12.76
C ILE A 212 13.46 12.26 -14.19
N GLN A 213 13.87 11.39 -15.09
CA GLN A 213 13.37 11.32 -16.46
C GLN A 213 12.65 10.00 -16.66
N LEU A 214 11.44 10.04 -17.15
CA LEU A 214 10.64 8.86 -17.44
C LEU A 214 10.12 8.93 -18.88
N SER A 215 9.93 7.75 -19.46
CA SER A 215 9.23 7.50 -20.70
C SER A 215 8.22 6.38 -20.48
N GLN A 216 6.98 6.62 -20.83
CA GLN A 216 5.88 5.65 -20.73
C GLN A 216 5.52 5.13 -22.11
N GLU A 217 5.44 3.82 -22.25
CA GLU A 217 4.85 3.12 -23.39
C GLU A 217 3.78 2.16 -22.88
N SER A 218 2.50 2.51 -23.11
CA SER A 218 1.37 1.79 -22.50
C SER A 218 1.52 1.69 -20.98
N ALA A 219 1.57 0.49 -20.42
CA ALA A 219 1.72 0.26 -18.98
C ALA A 219 3.18 0.21 -18.50
N VAL A 220 4.14 0.29 -19.38
CA VAL A 220 5.57 0.20 -19.02
C VAL A 220 6.18 1.59 -18.93
N VAL A 221 6.93 1.82 -17.86
CA VAL A 221 7.69 3.05 -17.67
C VAL A 221 9.15 2.70 -17.49
N SER A 222 9.99 3.37 -18.23
CA SER A 222 11.44 3.30 -18.08
C SER A 222 12.04 4.69 -17.96
N GLY A 223 13.20 4.77 -17.38
CA GLY A 223 13.90 6.04 -17.26
C GLY A 223 15.09 5.99 -16.34
N CYS A 224 15.39 7.12 -15.77
CA CYS A 224 16.50 7.24 -14.84
C CYS A 224 16.23 8.27 -13.76
N TYR A 225 17.02 8.19 -12.69
CA TYR A 225 17.04 9.17 -11.62
C TYR A 225 18.50 9.54 -11.26
N TYR A 226 18.66 10.80 -10.90
CA TYR A 226 19.98 11.32 -10.56
C TYR A 226 20.52 10.74 -9.24
N PRO A 227 21.85 10.50 -9.14
CA PRO A 227 22.85 10.79 -10.18
C PRO A 227 23.02 9.67 -11.21
N ASN A 228 22.78 8.41 -10.90
CA ASN A 228 23.20 7.29 -11.73
C ASN A 228 22.21 6.13 -11.76
N GLY A 229 20.97 6.30 -11.32
CA GLY A 229 20.02 5.22 -11.22
C GLY A 229 19.23 4.98 -12.52
N ASP A 230 19.04 3.72 -12.91
CA ASP A 230 18.04 3.31 -13.88
C ASP A 230 16.72 2.99 -13.16
N LEU A 231 15.59 3.35 -13.74
CA LEU A 231 14.27 3.14 -13.18
C LEU A 231 13.39 2.39 -14.17
N ASN A 232 12.76 1.33 -13.68
CA ASN A 232 11.86 0.49 -14.45
C ASN A 232 10.63 0.15 -13.64
N GLY A 233 9.46 0.22 -14.26
CA GLY A 233 8.23 -0.07 -13.55
C GLY A 233 7.03 -0.21 -14.46
N THR A 234 5.88 -0.39 -13.80
CA THR A 234 4.59 -0.55 -14.46
C THR A 234 3.55 0.38 -13.86
N VAL A 235 2.69 0.90 -14.72
CA VAL A 235 1.54 1.73 -14.33
C VAL A 235 0.30 0.85 -14.28
N THR A 236 -0.43 0.97 -13.18
CA THR A 236 -1.79 0.42 -13.06
C THR A 236 -2.70 1.49 -12.51
N GLY A 237 -3.78 1.76 -13.22
CA GLY A 237 -4.60 2.93 -12.91
C GLY A 237 -3.76 4.21 -12.98
N THR A 238 -3.70 4.94 -11.89
CA THR A 238 -3.01 6.24 -11.76
C THR A 238 -1.63 6.13 -11.11
N ILE A 239 -1.17 4.93 -10.77
CA ILE A 239 0.03 4.70 -9.98
C ILE A 239 1.10 3.97 -10.79
N LEU A 240 2.29 4.54 -10.82
CA LEU A 240 3.53 3.89 -11.23
C LEU A 240 4.17 3.23 -10.01
N ARG A 241 4.42 1.92 -10.09
CA ARG A 241 5.31 1.21 -9.15
C ARG A 241 6.56 0.81 -9.90
N ALA A 242 7.71 1.22 -9.38
CA ALA A 242 8.97 1.04 -10.07
C ALA A 242 10.10 0.64 -9.13
N THR A 243 11.05 -0.09 -9.68
CA THR A 243 12.33 -0.38 -9.04
C THR A 243 13.42 0.43 -9.73
N GLY A 244 14.26 1.06 -8.93
CA GLY A 244 15.44 1.77 -9.39
C GLY A 244 16.71 1.03 -8.96
N ILE A 245 17.74 1.07 -9.81
CA ILE A 245 19.04 0.49 -9.49
C ILE A 245 20.12 1.53 -9.77
N ASP A 246 20.91 1.86 -8.77
CA ASP A 246 22.09 2.72 -8.94
C ASP A 246 23.18 1.95 -9.67
N ARG A 247 23.64 2.48 -10.81
CA ARG A 247 24.67 1.85 -11.66
C ARG A 247 26.05 1.81 -11.01
N SER A 248 26.29 2.64 -9.99
CA SER A 248 27.61 2.73 -9.36
C SER A 248 27.86 1.66 -8.31
N ASP A 249 26.84 1.28 -7.55
CA ASP A 249 26.97 0.37 -6.41
C ASP A 249 25.88 -0.72 -6.35
N GLY A 250 24.91 -0.69 -7.25
CA GLY A 250 23.79 -1.63 -7.28
C GLY A 250 22.73 -1.39 -6.22
N THR A 251 22.75 -0.24 -5.54
CA THR A 251 21.74 0.12 -4.54
C THR A 251 20.36 0.15 -5.16
N GLU A 252 19.43 -0.61 -4.56
CA GLU A 252 18.03 -0.65 -4.99
C GLU A 252 17.22 0.49 -4.37
N SER A 253 16.29 1.02 -5.15
CA SER A 253 15.31 2.01 -4.73
C SER A 253 13.92 1.60 -5.22
N LEU A 254 12.90 1.83 -4.41
CA LEU A 254 11.51 1.50 -4.72
C LEU A 254 10.70 2.80 -4.79
N PHE A 255 9.91 2.94 -5.84
CA PHE A 255 9.10 4.12 -6.10
C PHE A 255 7.63 3.75 -6.24
N ILE A 256 6.76 4.51 -5.58
CA ILE A 256 5.32 4.52 -5.80
C ILE A 256 4.95 5.96 -6.14
N LEU A 257 4.61 6.23 -7.39
CA LEU A 257 4.47 7.59 -7.91
C LEU A 257 3.11 7.79 -8.59
N SER A 258 2.61 9.02 -8.49
CA SER A 258 1.50 9.55 -9.29
C SER A 258 1.89 10.87 -9.93
N VAL A 259 1.15 11.28 -10.96
CA VAL A 259 1.28 12.61 -11.58
C VAL A 259 0.16 13.49 -11.06
N ALA A 260 0.54 14.60 -10.44
CA ALA A 260 -0.41 15.58 -9.93
C ALA A 260 -1.06 16.38 -11.08
N PRO A 261 -2.20 17.05 -10.86
CA PRO A 261 -2.89 17.83 -11.90
C PRO A 261 -2.01 18.92 -12.55
N GLU A 262 -1.08 19.49 -11.79
CA GLU A 262 -0.09 20.46 -12.27
C GLU A 262 1.10 19.82 -13.02
N GLY A 263 1.09 18.49 -13.22
CA GLY A 263 2.11 17.72 -13.92
C GLY A 263 3.33 17.31 -13.09
N GLY A 264 3.40 17.70 -11.80
CA GLY A 264 4.49 17.29 -10.90
C GLY A 264 4.39 15.81 -10.52
N LEU A 265 5.53 15.15 -10.27
CA LEU A 265 5.54 13.83 -9.65
C LEU A 265 5.32 13.94 -8.15
N ARG A 266 4.44 13.12 -7.61
CA ARG A 266 4.20 12.97 -6.18
C ARG A 266 4.20 11.50 -5.81
N GLY A 267 4.69 11.18 -4.62
CA GLY A 267 4.66 9.80 -4.17
C GLY A 267 5.58 9.53 -3.00
N VAL A 268 5.99 8.28 -2.92
CA VAL A 268 6.90 7.80 -1.90
C VAL A 268 8.06 7.04 -2.51
N LEU A 269 9.20 7.10 -1.84
CA LEU A 269 10.47 6.49 -2.25
C LEU A 269 11.10 5.80 -1.04
N SER A 270 11.54 4.57 -1.21
CA SER A 270 12.46 3.86 -0.32
C SER A 270 13.77 3.61 -1.05
N ALA A 271 14.90 3.84 -0.41
CA ALA A 271 16.21 3.54 -0.95
C ALA A 271 16.98 2.63 0.01
N ASN A 272 17.60 1.58 -0.51
CA ASN A 272 18.39 0.62 0.27
C ASN A 272 17.62 0.03 1.48
N GLY A 273 16.34 -0.30 1.29
CA GLY A 273 15.48 -0.85 2.35
C GLY A 273 15.12 0.12 3.48
N ALA A 274 15.42 1.41 3.34
CA ALA A 274 15.00 2.43 4.31
C ALA A 274 13.47 2.61 4.29
N PRO A 275 12.87 3.13 5.37
CA PRO A 275 11.45 3.48 5.36
C PRO A 275 11.08 4.40 4.21
N PHE A 276 9.86 4.23 3.68
CA PHE A 276 9.35 5.11 2.64
C PHE A 276 9.28 6.56 3.11
N ARG A 277 9.65 7.48 2.25
CA ARG A 277 9.61 8.92 2.48
C ARG A 277 8.90 9.62 1.33
N LEU A 278 8.26 10.72 1.62
CA LEU A 278 7.57 11.52 0.62
C LEU A 278 8.54 12.02 -0.47
N LEU A 279 8.07 11.97 -1.70
CA LEU A 279 8.70 12.54 -2.88
C LEU A 279 7.71 13.49 -3.55
N ALA A 280 8.13 14.71 -3.78
CA ALA A 280 7.39 15.69 -4.56
C ALA A 280 8.38 16.41 -5.45
N THR A 281 8.25 16.25 -6.76
CA THR A 281 9.21 16.79 -7.72
C THR A 281 8.44 17.52 -8.83
N PRO A 282 8.60 18.85 -8.95
CA PRO A 282 7.93 19.64 -9.99
C PRO A 282 8.46 19.30 -11.38
N VAL A 283 7.68 19.62 -12.40
CA VAL A 283 8.13 19.56 -13.80
C VAL A 283 9.42 20.38 -13.95
N ALA A 284 10.42 19.80 -14.61
CA ALA A 284 11.69 20.46 -14.82
C ALA A 284 11.56 21.67 -15.77
N PRO A 285 12.38 22.71 -15.59
CA PRO A 285 12.47 23.79 -16.58
C PRO A 285 12.82 23.27 -17.98
N ALA A 286 12.28 23.91 -19.01
CA ALA A 286 12.58 23.55 -20.41
C ALA A 286 14.09 23.54 -20.68
N GLY A 287 14.57 22.50 -21.35
CA GLY A 287 16.00 22.35 -21.67
C GLY A 287 16.84 21.77 -20.51
N THR A 288 16.22 21.29 -19.45
CA THR A 288 16.94 20.53 -18.42
C THR A 288 17.54 19.27 -19.04
N ASP A 289 18.87 19.13 -18.96
CA ASP A 289 19.55 17.88 -19.31
C ASP A 289 19.28 16.87 -18.17
N PRO A 290 18.62 15.77 -18.44
CA PRO A 290 18.35 14.75 -17.43
C PRO A 290 19.60 13.92 -17.07
N GLY A 291 20.68 14.00 -17.85
CA GLY A 291 21.94 13.28 -17.57
C GLY A 291 21.86 11.78 -17.84
N CYS A 292 20.76 11.28 -18.38
CA CYS A 292 20.60 9.87 -18.71
C CYS A 292 20.30 9.67 -20.20
N GLY A 293 20.85 8.60 -20.77
CA GLY A 293 20.52 8.18 -22.12
C GLY A 293 19.10 7.60 -22.18
N ALA A 294 18.59 7.44 -23.39
CA ALA A 294 17.34 6.71 -23.59
C ALA A 294 17.50 5.27 -23.07
N VAL A 295 16.69 4.89 -22.12
CA VAL A 295 16.62 3.51 -21.62
C VAL A 295 15.37 2.89 -22.24
N GLU A 296 15.56 1.95 -23.17
CA GLU A 296 14.47 1.13 -23.68
C GLU A 296 14.31 -0.06 -22.72
N VAL A 297 13.18 -0.15 -22.05
CA VAL A 297 12.87 -1.31 -21.23
C VAL A 297 11.63 -1.99 -21.75
N LYS A 298 11.77 -3.29 -21.94
CA LYS A 298 10.69 -4.22 -22.22
C LYS A 298 10.50 -5.11 -21.00
N LEU A 299 9.26 -5.41 -20.67
CA LEU A 299 8.98 -6.47 -19.70
C LEU A 299 9.43 -7.79 -20.31
N GLY A 300 10.05 -8.65 -19.52
CA GLY A 300 10.59 -9.93 -20.00
C GLY A 300 11.39 -10.63 -18.90
N CYS A 301 12.38 -11.40 -19.31
CA CYS A 301 13.26 -12.10 -18.38
C CYS A 301 13.99 -11.14 -17.44
N GLY A 302 13.92 -11.42 -16.14
CA GLY A 302 14.48 -10.56 -15.09
C GLY A 302 13.59 -9.43 -14.64
N SER A 303 12.39 -9.27 -15.23
CA SER A 303 11.47 -8.20 -14.81
C SER A 303 10.83 -8.47 -13.46
N VAL A 304 10.77 -7.42 -12.64
CA VAL A 304 9.92 -7.31 -11.46
C VAL A 304 8.68 -6.52 -11.85
N ILE A 305 7.51 -7.15 -11.78
CA ILE A 305 6.27 -6.63 -12.31
C ILE A 305 5.29 -6.37 -11.18
N HIS A 306 4.95 -5.12 -11.00
CA HIS A 306 3.86 -4.68 -10.14
C HIS A 306 2.60 -4.43 -10.96
N GLY A 307 1.42 -4.49 -10.34
CA GLY A 307 0.19 -4.10 -11.02
C GLY A 307 -0.49 -5.19 -11.84
N ILE A 308 -0.06 -6.46 -11.76
CA ILE A 308 -0.95 -7.57 -12.09
C ILE A 308 -1.86 -7.76 -10.88
N ASN A 309 -2.96 -6.99 -10.87
CA ASN A 309 -3.89 -6.95 -9.76
C ASN A 309 -4.86 -8.15 -9.80
N PHE A 310 -5.21 -8.62 -8.61
CA PHE A 310 -6.19 -9.69 -8.40
C PHE A 310 -7.31 -9.17 -7.50
N ASP A 311 -8.49 -9.77 -7.59
CA ASP A 311 -9.54 -9.52 -6.62
C ASP A 311 -9.14 -10.07 -5.25
N TYR A 312 -9.84 -9.59 -4.21
CA TYR A 312 -9.64 -10.04 -2.84
C TYR A 312 -9.75 -11.57 -2.73
N ASP A 313 -8.82 -12.20 -2.01
CA ASP A 313 -8.72 -13.66 -1.83
C ASP A 313 -8.86 -14.46 -3.14
N SER A 314 -8.36 -13.92 -4.23
CA SER A 314 -8.58 -14.45 -5.57
C SER A 314 -7.28 -14.55 -6.37
N ALA A 315 -7.30 -15.46 -7.32
CA ALA A 315 -6.32 -15.54 -8.40
C ALA A 315 -6.91 -15.08 -9.75
N VAL A 316 -8.12 -14.51 -9.75
CA VAL A 316 -8.72 -13.92 -10.95
C VAL A 316 -8.02 -12.60 -11.23
N ILE A 317 -7.37 -12.53 -12.40
CA ILE A 317 -6.68 -11.32 -12.85
C ILE A 317 -7.73 -10.25 -13.17
N ARG A 318 -7.54 -9.06 -12.63
CA ARG A 318 -8.43 -7.92 -12.88
C ARG A 318 -8.20 -7.33 -14.29
N ALA A 319 -9.23 -6.74 -14.85
CA ALA A 319 -9.17 -6.19 -16.21
C ALA A 319 -8.16 -5.02 -16.35
N ASP A 320 -7.84 -4.30 -15.26
CA ASP A 320 -6.84 -3.23 -15.24
C ASP A 320 -5.39 -3.75 -15.37
N ALA A 321 -5.14 -5.05 -15.24
CA ALA A 321 -3.85 -5.68 -15.50
C ALA A 321 -3.60 -5.96 -17.00
N GLU A 322 -4.62 -5.82 -17.86
CA GLU A 322 -4.51 -6.14 -19.30
C GLU A 322 -3.34 -5.45 -20.01
N PRO A 323 -3.08 -4.13 -19.83
CA PRO A 323 -1.95 -3.49 -20.50
C PRO A 323 -0.59 -4.02 -20.05
N VAL A 324 -0.46 -4.42 -18.77
CA VAL A 324 0.78 -5.00 -18.24
C VAL A 324 1.00 -6.40 -18.80
N LEU A 325 -0.05 -7.22 -18.89
CA LEU A 325 0.02 -8.56 -19.46
C LEU A 325 0.33 -8.54 -20.95
N ALA A 326 -0.24 -7.59 -21.70
CA ALA A 326 0.08 -7.40 -23.12
C ALA A 326 1.57 -7.06 -23.32
N ALA A 327 2.09 -6.11 -22.52
CA ALA A 327 3.50 -5.73 -22.59
C ALA A 327 4.44 -6.89 -22.20
N LEU A 328 4.06 -7.69 -21.20
CA LEU A 328 4.82 -8.88 -20.80
C LEU A 328 4.83 -9.94 -21.91
N HIS A 329 3.67 -10.21 -22.52
CA HIS A 329 3.56 -11.11 -23.66
C HIS A 329 4.48 -10.67 -24.80
N ASP A 330 4.44 -9.38 -25.17
CA ASP A 330 5.24 -8.86 -26.28
C ASP A 330 6.73 -8.97 -26.02
N GLY A 331 7.17 -8.71 -24.78
CA GLY A 331 8.56 -8.87 -24.38
C GLY A 331 9.04 -10.33 -24.35
N LEU A 332 8.18 -11.27 -23.97
CA LEU A 332 8.51 -12.69 -23.94
C LEU A 332 8.35 -13.40 -25.28
N SER A 333 7.58 -12.86 -26.22
CA SER A 333 7.32 -13.49 -27.54
C SER A 333 8.56 -13.64 -28.39
N GLY A 334 9.54 -12.73 -28.25
CA GLY A 334 10.82 -12.78 -28.94
C GLY A 334 11.94 -13.41 -28.15
N ASP A 335 11.68 -13.84 -26.92
CA ASP A 335 12.69 -14.41 -26.04
C ASP A 335 12.97 -15.87 -26.41
N GLY A 336 14.26 -16.24 -26.50
CA GLY A 336 14.73 -17.57 -26.88
C GLY A 336 14.90 -18.53 -25.71
N SER A 337 14.59 -18.15 -24.47
CA SER A 337 14.78 -18.98 -23.27
C SER A 337 14.00 -20.28 -23.36
N ALA A 338 14.61 -21.37 -22.94
CA ALA A 338 13.98 -22.69 -22.95
C ALA A 338 12.93 -22.83 -21.83
N SER A 339 13.08 -22.06 -20.74
CA SER A 339 12.17 -22.08 -19.60
C SER A 339 11.92 -20.67 -19.10
N ILE A 340 10.66 -20.35 -18.83
CA ILE A 340 10.17 -19.09 -18.26
C ILE A 340 9.37 -19.43 -17.03
N VAL A 341 9.86 -19.01 -15.88
CA VAL A 341 9.19 -19.20 -14.58
C VAL A 341 8.55 -17.88 -14.17
N ILE A 342 7.26 -17.92 -13.93
CA ILE A 342 6.50 -16.82 -13.35
C ILE A 342 6.43 -17.06 -11.84
N GLU A 343 7.12 -16.24 -11.07
CA GLU A 343 7.14 -16.32 -9.62
C GLU A 343 6.13 -15.33 -9.03
N GLY A 344 5.17 -15.84 -8.24
CA GLY A 344 4.21 -15.01 -7.52
C GLY A 344 4.68 -14.75 -6.10
N HIS A 345 4.51 -13.52 -5.63
CA HIS A 345 4.86 -13.08 -4.28
C HIS A 345 3.67 -12.43 -3.58
N THR A 346 3.62 -12.52 -2.25
CA THR A 346 2.62 -11.87 -1.39
C THR A 346 3.28 -10.93 -0.38
N SER A 347 2.49 -10.14 0.30
CA SER A 347 2.86 -9.53 1.58
C SER A 347 2.83 -10.59 2.70
N SER A 348 3.17 -10.19 3.93
CA SER A 348 3.17 -11.08 5.10
C SER A 348 1.82 -11.13 5.85
N GLU A 349 0.74 -10.71 5.22
CA GLU A 349 -0.61 -10.83 5.80
C GLU A 349 -1.17 -12.21 5.48
N GLY A 350 -1.71 -12.90 6.48
CA GLY A 350 -2.10 -14.29 6.40
C GLY A 350 -1.03 -15.26 6.89
N SER A 351 -1.28 -16.57 6.79
CA SER A 351 -0.27 -17.58 7.14
C SER A 351 0.68 -17.89 5.98
N ASP A 352 1.89 -18.33 6.31
CA ASP A 352 2.89 -18.77 5.32
C ASP A 352 2.31 -19.78 4.32
N ALA A 353 1.53 -20.77 4.82
CA ALA A 353 0.93 -21.80 3.97
C ALA A 353 -0.15 -21.23 3.04
N TYR A 354 -0.95 -20.28 3.54
CA TYR A 354 -1.94 -19.57 2.74
C TYR A 354 -1.26 -18.73 1.66
N ASN A 355 -0.25 -17.93 2.03
CA ASN A 355 0.50 -17.05 1.13
C ASN A 355 1.26 -17.84 0.06
N GLN A 356 1.83 -18.98 0.43
CA GLN A 356 2.45 -19.91 -0.53
C GLN A 356 1.44 -20.39 -1.57
N SER A 357 0.27 -20.86 -1.13
CA SER A 357 -0.78 -21.35 -2.02
C SER A 357 -1.40 -20.24 -2.87
N LEU A 358 -1.64 -19.06 -2.31
CA LEU A 358 -2.20 -17.91 -3.03
C LEU A 358 -1.26 -17.43 -4.13
N SER A 359 0.03 -17.28 -3.83
CA SER A 359 1.05 -16.86 -4.78
C SER A 359 1.21 -17.83 -5.94
N GLU A 360 1.14 -19.16 -5.67
CA GLU A 360 1.19 -20.18 -6.72
C GLU A 360 -0.04 -20.10 -7.64
N ARG A 361 -1.25 -19.96 -7.09
CA ARG A 361 -2.47 -19.80 -7.90
C ARG A 361 -2.43 -18.53 -8.76
N ARG A 362 -1.92 -17.42 -8.22
CA ARG A 362 -1.77 -16.15 -8.95
C ARG A 362 -0.74 -16.27 -10.07
N ALA A 363 0.41 -16.87 -9.81
CA ALA A 363 1.42 -17.17 -10.83
C ALA A 363 0.85 -18.07 -11.94
N GLN A 364 0.05 -19.09 -11.59
CA GLN A 364 -0.60 -19.97 -12.56
C GLN A 364 -1.58 -19.21 -13.45
N SER A 365 -2.34 -18.26 -12.91
CA SER A 365 -3.24 -17.43 -13.71
C SER A 365 -2.51 -16.57 -14.73
N VAL A 366 -1.32 -16.07 -14.40
CA VAL A 366 -0.46 -15.35 -15.35
C VAL A 366 0.09 -16.29 -16.42
N VAL A 367 0.56 -17.48 -16.05
CA VAL A 367 0.99 -18.52 -17.00
C VAL A 367 -0.13 -18.88 -17.98
N ASP A 368 -1.34 -19.11 -17.47
CA ASP A 368 -2.51 -19.45 -18.29
C ASP A 368 -2.87 -18.30 -19.25
N ASP A 369 -2.72 -17.06 -18.82
CA ASP A 369 -2.95 -15.89 -19.67
C ASP A 369 -1.91 -15.78 -20.78
N LEU A 370 -0.62 -15.92 -20.47
CA LEU A 370 0.48 -15.89 -21.43
C LEU A 370 0.36 -17.03 -22.46
N ALA A 371 -0.03 -18.23 -22.02
CA ALA A 371 -0.28 -19.36 -22.90
C ALA A 371 -1.46 -19.10 -23.86
N ARG A 372 -2.56 -18.50 -23.37
CA ARG A 372 -3.70 -18.09 -24.21
C ARG A 372 -3.31 -17.04 -25.26
N ARG A 373 -2.34 -16.19 -24.95
CA ARG A 373 -1.79 -15.18 -25.87
C ARG A 373 -0.82 -15.75 -26.90
N GLY A 374 -0.37 -17.01 -26.71
CA GLY A 374 0.45 -17.71 -27.70
C GLY A 374 1.89 -18.02 -27.29
N ILE A 375 2.29 -17.74 -26.06
CA ILE A 375 3.56 -18.25 -25.54
C ILE A 375 3.45 -19.77 -25.40
N ASP A 376 4.47 -20.51 -25.88
CA ASP A 376 4.46 -21.98 -25.79
C ASP A 376 4.40 -22.43 -24.33
N GLY A 377 3.32 -23.10 -23.97
CA GLY A 377 3.08 -23.57 -22.60
C GLY A 377 4.12 -24.59 -22.10
N VAL A 378 4.86 -25.24 -23.00
CA VAL A 378 5.98 -26.12 -22.60
C VAL A 378 7.11 -25.33 -21.93
N ARG A 379 7.28 -24.09 -22.31
CA ARG A 379 8.29 -23.18 -21.75
C ARG A 379 7.85 -22.54 -20.42
N LEU A 380 6.55 -22.45 -20.16
CA LEU A 380 5.99 -21.72 -19.02
C LEU A 380 5.91 -22.59 -17.76
N ARG A 381 6.24 -22.02 -16.62
CA ARG A 381 6.09 -22.61 -15.29
C ARG A 381 5.59 -21.54 -14.32
N ALA A 382 4.71 -21.94 -13.42
CA ALA A 382 4.31 -21.13 -12.27
C ALA A 382 5.07 -21.58 -11.02
N ALA A 383 5.43 -20.62 -10.18
CA ALA A 383 6.00 -20.88 -8.86
C ALA A 383 5.43 -19.90 -7.83
N GLY A 384 4.92 -20.41 -6.72
CA GLY A 384 4.58 -19.60 -5.57
C GLY A 384 5.82 -19.39 -4.71
N VAL A 385 6.04 -18.18 -4.27
CA VAL A 385 7.12 -17.81 -3.35
C VAL A 385 6.55 -17.35 -2.01
N GLY A 386 5.24 -17.02 -1.99
CA GLY A 386 4.61 -16.46 -0.81
C GLY A 386 5.29 -15.19 -0.35
N GLU A 387 5.44 -15.03 0.94
CA GLU A 387 6.06 -13.88 1.60
C GLU A 387 7.56 -14.03 1.87
N THR A 388 8.18 -15.13 1.44
CA THR A 388 9.54 -15.52 1.89
C THR A 388 10.68 -14.68 1.31
N ARG A 389 10.42 -13.92 0.25
CA ARG A 389 11.40 -13.02 -0.41
C ARG A 389 10.86 -11.59 -0.52
N PRO A 390 10.71 -10.85 0.59
CA PRO A 390 10.26 -9.47 0.54
C PRO A 390 11.35 -8.57 -0.07
N ILE A 391 10.93 -7.58 -0.88
CA ILE A 391 11.81 -6.51 -1.39
C ILE A 391 11.64 -5.21 -0.60
N ALA A 392 10.60 -5.12 0.23
CA ALA A 392 10.32 -3.99 1.10
C ALA A 392 9.84 -4.47 2.48
N SER A 393 9.84 -3.56 3.47
CA SER A 393 9.27 -3.85 4.78
C SER A 393 7.77 -4.14 4.67
N ASN A 394 7.28 -5.18 5.35
CA ASN A 394 5.85 -5.44 5.51
C ASN A 394 5.19 -4.59 6.62
N GLY A 395 5.93 -3.67 7.24
CA GLY A 395 5.45 -2.86 8.36
C GLY A 395 4.47 -1.74 7.97
N ASP A 396 4.42 -1.38 6.68
CA ASP A 396 3.49 -0.40 6.13
C ASP A 396 2.92 -0.89 4.79
N GLU A 397 1.83 -0.27 4.35
CA GLU A 397 1.14 -0.69 3.12
C GLU A 397 1.96 -0.41 1.86
N ASN A 398 2.82 0.60 1.85
CA ASN A 398 3.68 0.86 0.70
C ASN A 398 4.62 -0.33 0.47
N GLY A 399 5.23 -0.83 1.54
CA GLY A 399 6.11 -2.00 1.46
C GLY A 399 5.34 -3.27 1.11
N ARG A 400 4.16 -3.49 1.70
CA ARG A 400 3.29 -4.62 1.35
C ARG A 400 2.89 -4.57 -0.12
N ALA A 401 2.52 -3.39 -0.64
CA ALA A 401 2.16 -3.21 -2.04
C ALA A 401 3.32 -3.55 -3.00
N MET A 402 4.56 -3.22 -2.62
CA MET A 402 5.74 -3.60 -3.40
C MET A 402 6.06 -5.09 -3.30
N ASN A 403 5.75 -5.73 -2.19
CA ASN A 403 5.95 -7.18 -2.01
C ASN A 403 4.93 -8.01 -2.82
N ARG A 404 3.72 -7.50 -3.04
CA ARG A 404 2.70 -8.11 -3.93
C ARG A 404 3.10 -7.90 -5.39
N ARG A 405 3.89 -8.81 -5.95
CA ARG A 405 4.48 -8.70 -7.28
C ARG A 405 4.57 -10.03 -8.00
N VAL A 406 4.91 -9.95 -9.26
CA VAL A 406 5.32 -11.10 -10.10
C VAL A 406 6.74 -10.87 -10.57
N GLU A 407 7.56 -11.90 -10.52
CA GLU A 407 8.90 -11.88 -11.10
C GLU A 407 8.99 -12.89 -12.25
N VAL A 408 9.77 -12.55 -13.28
CA VAL A 408 9.98 -13.39 -14.47
C VAL A 408 11.41 -13.91 -14.46
N VAL A 409 11.57 -15.21 -14.27
CA VAL A 409 12.87 -15.86 -14.24
C VAL A 409 13.03 -16.77 -15.45
N CYS A 410 14.10 -16.58 -16.21
CA CYS A 410 14.34 -17.36 -17.42
C CYS A 410 15.64 -18.16 -17.34
N SER A 411 15.69 -19.31 -18.07
CA SER A 411 16.87 -20.16 -18.20
C SER A 411 16.91 -20.87 -19.57
#